data_eec92b8e56dabd416c045f620ec87c87
#
_entry.id   eec92b8e56dabd416c045f620ec87c87
#
_cell.length_a   1.000
_cell.length_b   1.000
_cell.length_c   1.000
_cell.angle_alpha   90.00
_cell.angle_beta   90.00
_cell.angle_gamma   90.00
#
_symmetry.space_group_name_H-M   'P 1'
#
loop_
_entity.id
_entity.type
_entity.pdbx_description
1 polymer ?
#
loop_
_entity_poly.entity_id
_entity_poly.type
_entity_poly.pdbx_seq_one_letter_code
_entity_poly.pdbx_strand_id
1 'polypeptide(L)'
;MRWMEQVAGEVLRLADERAWERILIAGDERLTAALVQALPERLRAGVLLDPRHLHDHELPALAADVAERFGHDRATRNAELSRRVRAAALGAQRGALGLSEVVAALNEGRAEHVIYDSAGRYRGAIGPDGSLLAEGEHLGLGKEEPRLLERIVERALHTGARVTPLDGPAAGRLADADGIGALLRW
;
A
#
# COMPACT_ATOMS: atom_id res chain seq x y z
N MET A 1 -25.49 10.92 23.03
CA MET A 1 -24.13 11.49 22.88
C MET A 1 -23.12 10.77 23.77
N ARG A 2 -23.29 10.75 25.10
CA ARG A 2 -22.35 10.16 26.05
C ARG A 2 -21.92 8.69 25.75
N TRP A 3 -22.83 7.84 25.28
CA TRP A 3 -22.54 6.46 24.91
C TRP A 3 -21.64 6.35 23.65
N MET A 4 -21.89 7.16 22.62
CA MET A 4 -21.05 7.18 21.40
C MET A 4 -19.63 7.65 21.70
N GLU A 5 -19.46 8.63 22.57
CA GLU A 5 -18.15 9.10 23.02
C GLU A 5 -17.38 8.00 23.79
N GLN A 6 -18.10 7.23 24.62
CA GLN A 6 -17.51 6.09 25.33
C GLN A 6 -17.08 4.98 24.38
N VAL A 7 -17.90 4.62 23.38
CA VAL A 7 -17.55 3.62 22.35
C VAL A 7 -16.38 4.11 21.50
N ALA A 8 -16.39 5.38 21.08
CA ALA A 8 -15.29 5.96 20.31
C ALA A 8 -13.97 5.96 21.11
N GLY A 9 -14.02 6.23 22.42
CA GLY A 9 -12.86 6.14 23.30
C GLY A 9 -12.28 4.73 23.39
N GLU A 10 -13.15 3.72 23.47
CA GLU A 10 -12.71 2.32 23.51
C GLU A 10 -12.13 1.86 22.17
N VAL A 11 -12.76 2.23 21.04
CA VAL A 11 -12.23 1.97 19.69
C VAL A 11 -10.85 2.62 19.53
N LEU A 12 -10.69 3.86 19.99
CA LEU A 12 -9.41 4.57 19.95
C LEU A 12 -8.33 3.83 20.75
N ARG A 13 -8.63 3.43 21.99
CA ARG A 13 -7.72 2.68 22.84
C ARG A 13 -7.25 1.39 22.17
N LEU A 14 -8.20 0.59 21.63
CA LEU A 14 -7.88 -0.66 20.97
C LEU A 14 -7.10 -0.45 19.67
N ALA A 15 -7.43 0.59 18.91
CA ALA A 15 -6.72 0.94 17.68
C ALA A 15 -5.25 1.31 17.97
N ASP A 16 -5.00 2.04 19.04
CA ASP A 16 -3.64 2.42 19.45
C ASP A 16 -2.85 1.21 19.98
N GLU A 17 -3.46 0.40 20.85
CA GLU A 17 -2.83 -0.80 21.42
C GLU A 17 -2.46 -1.84 20.35
N ARG A 18 -3.28 -1.95 19.30
CA ARG A 18 -3.14 -2.96 18.26
C ARG A 18 -2.59 -2.42 16.94
N ALA A 19 -2.28 -1.12 16.88
CA ALA A 19 -1.82 -0.41 15.68
C ALA A 19 -2.76 -0.65 14.48
N TRP A 20 -4.07 -0.53 14.69
CA TRP A 20 -5.04 -0.71 13.61
C TRP A 20 -4.95 0.41 12.58
N GLU A 21 -4.76 0.05 11.33
CA GLU A 21 -4.80 0.98 10.20
C GLU A 21 -6.21 1.08 9.60
N ARG A 22 -7.03 0.04 9.76
CA ARG A 22 -8.37 -0.08 9.17
C ARG A 22 -9.38 -0.58 10.20
N ILE A 23 -10.57 -0.01 10.15
CA ILE A 23 -11.68 -0.35 11.06
C ILE A 23 -12.93 -0.54 10.21
N LEU A 24 -13.60 -1.68 10.35
CA LEU A 24 -14.92 -1.91 9.78
C LEU A 24 -15.98 -1.62 10.86
N ILE A 25 -16.92 -0.73 10.53
CA ILE A 25 -18.06 -0.43 11.39
C ILE A 25 -19.32 -0.87 10.63
N ALA A 26 -20.04 -1.82 11.20
CA ALA A 26 -21.24 -2.39 10.60
C ALA A 26 -22.48 -2.08 11.44
N GLY A 27 -23.64 -1.86 10.77
CA GLY A 27 -24.93 -1.64 11.41
C GLY A 27 -25.71 -0.45 10.88
N ASP A 28 -26.62 0.07 11.72
CA ASP A 28 -27.50 1.20 11.36
C ASP A 28 -26.69 2.42 10.90
N GLU A 29 -27.05 2.98 9.75
CA GLU A 29 -26.32 4.07 9.08
C GLU A 29 -26.18 5.32 9.97
N ARG A 30 -27.23 5.66 10.74
CA ARG A 30 -27.20 6.84 11.62
C ARG A 30 -26.26 6.64 12.80
N LEU A 31 -26.25 5.44 13.37
CA LEU A 31 -25.39 5.09 14.50
C LEU A 31 -23.92 4.98 14.07
N THR A 32 -23.65 4.34 12.93
CA THR A 32 -22.31 4.21 12.39
C THR A 32 -21.74 5.56 11.97
N ALA A 33 -22.54 6.43 11.34
CA ALA A 33 -22.12 7.80 11.00
C ALA A 33 -21.83 8.62 12.27
N ALA A 34 -22.67 8.52 13.32
CA ALA A 34 -22.42 9.21 14.58
C ALA A 34 -21.12 8.73 15.26
N LEU A 35 -20.85 7.42 15.23
CA LEU A 35 -19.59 6.87 15.75
C LEU A 35 -18.39 7.38 14.98
N VAL A 36 -18.44 7.39 13.64
CA VAL A 36 -17.35 7.94 12.81
C VAL A 36 -17.07 9.40 13.15
N GLN A 37 -18.11 10.21 13.36
CA GLN A 37 -17.92 11.62 13.74
C GLN A 37 -17.27 11.77 15.14
N ALA A 38 -17.52 10.83 16.03
CA ALA A 38 -16.90 10.83 17.37
C ALA A 38 -15.44 10.32 17.36
N LEU A 39 -14.99 9.63 16.30
CA LEU A 39 -13.60 9.17 16.18
C LEU A 39 -12.65 10.33 15.83
N PRO A 40 -11.38 10.29 16.28
CA PRO A 40 -10.35 11.21 15.83
C PRO A 40 -10.14 11.15 14.30
N GLU A 41 -9.79 12.28 13.69
CA GLU A 41 -9.62 12.41 12.24
C GLU A 41 -8.63 11.36 11.66
N ARG A 42 -7.55 11.06 12.38
CA ARG A 42 -6.56 10.04 11.98
C ARG A 42 -7.15 8.64 11.78
N LEU A 43 -8.20 8.27 12.52
CA LEU A 43 -8.88 6.98 12.38
C LEU A 43 -9.97 7.02 11.32
N ARG A 44 -10.62 8.17 11.10
CA ARG A 44 -11.73 8.29 10.13
C ARG A 44 -11.34 7.88 8.72
N ALA A 45 -10.13 8.24 8.27
CA ALA A 45 -9.61 7.86 6.96
C ALA A 45 -9.46 6.33 6.78
N GLY A 46 -9.34 5.60 7.90
CA GLY A 46 -9.24 4.15 7.92
C GLY A 46 -10.57 3.42 8.08
N VAL A 47 -11.70 4.13 8.25
CA VAL A 47 -13.00 3.49 8.48
C VAL A 47 -13.63 3.00 7.19
N LEU A 48 -14.13 1.76 7.23
CA LEU A 48 -15.05 1.17 6.27
C LEU A 48 -16.42 1.07 6.92
N LEU A 49 -17.47 1.48 6.20
CA LEU A 49 -18.85 1.32 6.65
C LEU A 49 -19.51 0.13 5.94
N ASP A 50 -20.27 -0.65 6.68
CA ASP A 50 -21.11 -1.72 6.17
C ASP A 50 -22.52 -1.56 6.74
N PRO A 51 -23.55 -1.35 5.91
CA PRO A 51 -24.90 -1.17 6.38
C PRO A 51 -25.55 -2.46 6.90
N ARG A 52 -24.89 -3.60 6.75
CA ARG A 52 -25.42 -4.89 7.19
C ARG A 52 -25.35 -5.03 8.70
N HIS A 53 -26.34 -5.68 9.27
CA HIS A 53 -26.36 -6.07 10.68
C HIS A 53 -25.66 -7.42 10.81
N LEU A 54 -24.42 -7.43 11.28
CA LEU A 54 -23.57 -8.63 11.35
C LEU A 54 -23.68 -9.38 12.71
N HIS A 55 -24.52 -8.90 13.63
CA HIS A 55 -24.62 -9.46 14.98
C HIS A 55 -25.25 -10.88 15.04
N ASP A 56 -26.01 -11.29 14.01
CA ASP A 56 -26.62 -12.60 13.93
C ASP A 56 -25.71 -13.66 13.26
N HIS A 57 -24.53 -13.24 12.77
CA HIS A 57 -23.61 -14.15 12.11
C HIS A 57 -22.78 -14.93 13.12
N GLU A 58 -22.62 -16.23 12.89
CA GLU A 58 -21.63 -17.03 13.62
C GLU A 58 -20.20 -16.53 13.34
N LEU A 59 -19.32 -16.66 14.32
CA LEU A 59 -17.94 -16.11 14.22
C LEU A 59 -17.18 -16.51 12.95
N PRO A 60 -17.23 -17.77 12.45
CA PRO A 60 -16.52 -18.12 11.22
C PRO A 60 -17.08 -17.38 9.98
N ALA A 61 -18.41 -17.25 9.86
CA ALA A 61 -19.06 -16.53 8.77
C ALA A 61 -18.73 -15.04 8.84
N LEU A 62 -18.80 -14.46 10.04
CA LEU A 62 -18.42 -13.08 10.28
C LEU A 62 -16.96 -12.80 9.88
N ALA A 63 -16.05 -13.69 10.25
CA ALA A 63 -14.63 -13.54 9.89
C ALA A 63 -14.42 -13.58 8.36
N ALA A 64 -15.14 -14.44 7.64
CA ALA A 64 -15.09 -14.53 6.18
C ALA A 64 -15.62 -13.24 5.53
N ASP A 65 -16.79 -12.75 5.95
CA ASP A 65 -17.39 -11.50 5.47
C ASP A 65 -16.46 -10.29 5.68
N VAL A 66 -15.88 -10.19 6.86
CA VAL A 66 -14.93 -9.13 7.20
C VAL A 66 -13.68 -9.21 6.34
N ALA A 67 -13.11 -10.39 6.14
CA ALA A 67 -11.94 -10.61 5.30
C ALA A 67 -12.23 -10.24 3.83
N GLU A 68 -13.39 -10.62 3.29
CA GLU A 68 -13.82 -10.25 1.95
C GLU A 68 -13.94 -8.73 1.80
N ARG A 69 -14.56 -8.06 2.78
CA ARG A 69 -14.74 -6.61 2.75
C ARG A 69 -13.43 -5.85 2.78
N PHE A 70 -12.48 -6.26 3.62
CA PHE A 70 -11.13 -5.69 3.63
C PHE A 70 -10.35 -6.03 2.36
N GLY A 71 -10.53 -7.23 1.80
CA GLY A 71 -9.93 -7.63 0.52
C GLY A 71 -10.40 -6.73 -0.62
N HIS A 72 -11.71 -6.46 -0.71
CA HIS A 72 -12.28 -5.56 -1.72
C HIS A 72 -11.78 -4.11 -1.57
N ASP A 73 -11.75 -3.58 -0.34
CA ASP A 73 -11.22 -2.25 -0.07
C ASP A 73 -9.72 -2.15 -0.45
N ARG A 74 -8.92 -3.16 -0.11
CA ARG A 74 -7.50 -3.22 -0.50
C ARG A 74 -7.34 -3.22 -2.02
N ALA A 75 -8.11 -4.04 -2.74
CA ALA A 75 -8.07 -4.10 -4.19
C ALA A 75 -8.43 -2.75 -4.82
N THR A 76 -9.44 -2.06 -4.30
CA THR A 76 -9.84 -0.72 -4.76
C THR A 76 -8.72 0.31 -4.55
N ARG A 77 -8.14 0.35 -3.37
CA ARG A 77 -7.01 1.26 -3.06
C ARG A 77 -5.77 0.95 -3.90
N ASN A 78 -5.45 -0.31 -4.10
CA ASN A 78 -4.32 -0.74 -4.93
C ASN A 78 -4.54 -0.36 -6.39
N ALA A 79 -5.76 -0.51 -6.92
CA ALA A 79 -6.12 -0.08 -8.27
C ALA A 79 -6.02 1.44 -8.44
N GLU A 80 -6.41 2.22 -7.44
CA GLU A 80 -6.26 3.67 -7.43
C GLU A 80 -4.80 4.08 -7.39
N LEU A 81 -4.01 3.46 -6.51
CA LEU A 81 -2.59 3.74 -6.36
C LEU A 81 -1.82 3.44 -7.66
N SER A 82 -2.07 2.29 -8.31
CA SER A 82 -1.43 1.96 -9.58
C SER A 82 -1.80 2.95 -10.70
N ARG A 83 -3.06 3.42 -10.74
CA ARG A 83 -3.47 4.49 -11.68
C ARG A 83 -2.73 5.80 -11.43
N ARG A 84 -2.61 6.21 -10.16
CA ARG A 84 -1.89 7.44 -9.77
C ARG A 84 -0.42 7.39 -10.16
N VAL A 85 0.26 6.28 -9.90
CA VAL A 85 1.67 6.10 -10.28
C VAL A 85 1.84 6.22 -11.80
N ARG A 86 1.01 5.52 -12.58
CA ARG A 86 1.05 5.61 -14.04
C ARG A 86 0.78 7.03 -14.56
N ALA A 87 -0.24 7.68 -14.04
CA ALA A 87 -0.56 9.05 -14.44
C ALA A 87 0.58 10.03 -14.12
N ALA A 88 1.21 9.89 -12.96
CA ALA A 88 2.33 10.71 -12.55
C ALA A 88 3.56 10.51 -13.47
N ALA A 89 3.86 9.27 -13.84
CA ALA A 89 4.98 8.97 -14.71
C ALA A 89 4.73 9.42 -16.16
N LEU A 90 3.57 9.11 -16.73
CA LEU A 90 3.22 9.47 -18.11
C LEU A 90 3.01 10.98 -18.30
N GLY A 91 2.62 11.70 -17.25
CA GLY A 91 2.47 13.15 -17.26
C GLY A 91 3.77 13.93 -17.09
N ALA A 92 4.93 13.27 -17.17
CA ALA A 92 6.25 13.86 -16.87
C ALA A 92 6.28 14.60 -15.53
N GLN A 93 5.51 14.10 -14.55
CA GLN A 93 5.43 14.60 -13.19
C GLN A 93 6.30 13.75 -12.24
N ARG A 94 5.90 13.68 -11.00
CA ARG A 94 6.62 12.95 -9.95
C ARG A 94 6.30 11.46 -9.96
N GLY A 95 6.66 10.75 -11.02
CA GLY A 95 6.45 9.31 -11.16
C GLY A 95 7.59 8.64 -11.92
N ALA A 96 7.80 7.35 -11.64
CA ALA A 96 8.72 6.46 -12.32
C ALA A 96 8.02 5.15 -12.67
N LEU A 97 8.28 4.60 -13.85
CA LEU A 97 7.75 3.32 -14.32
C LEU A 97 8.87 2.44 -14.86
N GLY A 98 8.82 1.17 -14.52
CA GLY A 98 9.85 0.21 -14.89
C GLY A 98 11.01 0.17 -13.90
N LEU A 99 11.75 -0.96 -13.95
CA LEU A 99 12.76 -1.27 -12.97
C LEU A 99 13.90 -0.24 -12.96
N SER A 100 14.38 0.17 -14.13
CA SER A 100 15.49 1.13 -14.26
C SER A 100 15.18 2.48 -13.64
N GLU A 101 14.02 3.06 -13.97
CA GLU A 101 13.63 4.38 -13.42
C GLU A 101 13.39 4.34 -11.91
N VAL A 102 12.76 3.26 -11.42
CA VAL A 102 12.48 3.11 -9.97
C VAL A 102 13.79 2.92 -9.20
N VAL A 103 14.71 2.12 -9.73
CA VAL A 103 16.04 1.89 -9.11
C VAL A 103 16.85 3.19 -9.07
N ALA A 104 16.87 3.95 -10.17
CA ALA A 104 17.51 5.27 -10.21
C ALA A 104 16.92 6.22 -9.16
N ALA A 105 15.59 6.31 -9.08
CA ALA A 105 14.91 7.15 -8.09
C ALA A 105 15.20 6.72 -6.64
N LEU A 106 15.35 5.43 -6.39
CA LEU A 106 15.73 4.90 -5.07
C LEU A 106 17.16 5.22 -4.70
N ASN A 107 18.11 5.09 -5.64
CA ASN A 107 19.50 5.45 -5.43
C ASN A 107 19.66 6.94 -5.10
N GLU A 108 18.84 7.79 -5.73
CA GLU A 108 18.81 9.24 -5.51
C GLU A 108 17.97 9.67 -4.29
N GLY A 109 17.29 8.73 -3.61
CA GLY A 109 16.44 9.04 -2.46
C GLY A 109 15.14 9.79 -2.81
N ARG A 110 14.76 9.84 -4.10
CA ARG A 110 13.57 10.55 -4.59
C ARG A 110 12.27 9.78 -4.43
N ALA A 111 12.31 8.46 -4.24
CA ALA A 111 11.11 7.68 -4.11
C ALA A 111 10.30 8.07 -2.86
N GLU A 112 9.01 8.34 -3.04
CA GLU A 112 8.04 8.56 -1.97
C GLU A 112 7.26 7.29 -1.65
N HIS A 113 6.82 6.59 -2.70
CA HIS A 113 6.01 5.38 -2.58
C HIS A 113 6.31 4.43 -3.73
N VAL A 114 6.88 3.29 -3.42
CA VAL A 114 7.16 2.21 -4.38
C VAL A 114 6.00 1.23 -4.39
N ILE A 115 5.55 0.84 -5.58
CA ILE A 115 4.57 -0.22 -5.80
C ILE A 115 5.16 -1.27 -6.72
N TYR A 116 4.87 -2.53 -6.46
CA TYR A 116 5.41 -3.62 -7.26
C TYR A 116 4.47 -4.83 -7.32
N ASP A 117 4.54 -5.60 -8.39
CA ASP A 117 3.84 -6.88 -8.52
C ASP A 117 4.48 -7.92 -7.57
N SER A 118 3.71 -8.43 -6.63
CA SER A 118 4.17 -9.42 -5.65
C SER A 118 4.58 -10.76 -6.27
N ALA A 119 4.09 -11.07 -7.48
CA ALA A 119 4.46 -12.24 -8.27
C ALA A 119 5.55 -11.94 -9.30
N GLY A 120 6.00 -10.67 -9.40
CA GLY A 120 7.00 -10.21 -10.35
C GLY A 120 8.39 -10.81 -10.10
N ARG A 121 9.20 -10.84 -11.15
CA ARG A 121 10.60 -11.24 -11.07
C ARG A 121 11.48 -10.06 -11.42
N TYR A 122 12.30 -9.66 -10.47
CA TYR A 122 13.17 -8.47 -10.59
C TYR A 122 14.61 -8.93 -10.63
N ARG A 123 15.33 -8.61 -11.71
CA ARG A 123 16.72 -8.97 -11.91
C ARG A 123 17.60 -7.76 -12.00
N GLY A 124 18.80 -7.86 -11.48
CA GLY A 124 19.78 -6.79 -11.52
C GLY A 124 20.98 -7.10 -10.64
N ALA A 125 21.71 -6.06 -10.26
CA ALA A 125 22.95 -6.19 -9.53
C ALA A 125 23.10 -5.11 -8.46
N ILE A 126 24.10 -5.28 -7.60
CA ILE A 126 24.58 -4.24 -6.68
C ILE A 126 25.92 -3.71 -7.20
N GLY A 127 25.97 -2.41 -7.42
CA GLY A 127 27.19 -1.71 -7.82
C GLY A 127 28.27 -1.71 -6.73
N PRO A 128 29.53 -1.38 -7.08
CA PRO A 128 30.63 -1.30 -6.13
C PRO A 128 30.41 -0.28 -5.00
N ASP A 129 29.62 0.75 -5.25
CA ASP A 129 29.21 1.80 -4.32
C ASP A 129 27.95 1.44 -3.52
N GLY A 130 27.42 0.22 -3.71
CA GLY A 130 26.18 -0.23 -3.09
C GLY A 130 24.92 0.27 -3.79
N SER A 131 25.01 0.91 -4.96
CA SER A 131 23.86 1.30 -5.77
C SER A 131 23.11 0.08 -6.30
N LEU A 132 21.80 0.20 -6.44
CA LEU A 132 20.97 -0.77 -7.14
C LEU A 132 21.11 -0.55 -8.66
N LEU A 133 21.18 -1.63 -9.42
CA LEU A 133 21.29 -1.61 -10.88
C LEU A 133 20.24 -2.55 -11.47
N ALA A 134 19.47 -2.10 -12.45
CA ALA A 134 18.54 -2.94 -13.18
C ALA A 134 19.27 -3.88 -14.15
N GLU A 135 18.64 -4.97 -14.55
CA GLU A 135 19.19 -5.89 -15.56
C GLU A 135 19.48 -5.12 -16.87
N GLY A 136 20.66 -5.32 -17.42
CA GLY A 136 21.14 -4.64 -18.63
C GLY A 136 21.91 -3.33 -18.38
N GLU A 137 21.81 -2.70 -17.23
CA GLU A 137 22.53 -1.46 -16.92
C GLU A 137 23.92 -1.71 -16.32
N HIS A 138 24.13 -2.90 -15.76
CA HIS A 138 25.36 -3.19 -15.00
C HIS A 138 26.57 -3.54 -15.89
N LEU A 139 26.42 -3.87 -17.20
CA LEU A 139 27.52 -4.14 -18.15
C LEU A 139 28.75 -4.85 -17.53
N GLY A 140 28.54 -5.74 -16.55
CA GLY A 140 29.61 -6.39 -15.77
C GLY A 140 30.21 -5.58 -14.63
N LEU A 141 29.70 -4.38 -14.32
CA LEU A 141 30.22 -3.50 -13.26
C LEU A 141 29.67 -3.83 -11.85
N GLY A 142 28.65 -4.66 -11.74
CA GLY A 142 28.01 -5.01 -10.48
C GLY A 142 28.05 -6.52 -10.20
N LYS A 143 27.77 -6.88 -8.94
CA LYS A 143 27.54 -8.26 -8.54
C LYS A 143 26.07 -8.58 -8.69
N GLU A 144 25.74 -9.63 -9.46
CA GLU A 144 24.35 -10.09 -9.62
C GLU A 144 23.68 -10.29 -8.26
N GLU A 145 22.48 -9.75 -8.10
CA GLU A 145 21.70 -9.83 -6.87
C GLU A 145 20.40 -10.64 -7.12
N PRO A 146 20.38 -11.92 -6.71
CA PRO A 146 19.23 -12.80 -6.93
C PRO A 146 17.99 -12.36 -6.15
N ARG A 147 18.15 -11.52 -5.16
CA ARG A 147 17.08 -10.97 -4.31
C ARG A 147 16.91 -9.46 -4.49
N LEU A 148 16.96 -9.00 -5.73
CA LEU A 148 16.90 -7.57 -6.01
C LEU A 148 15.66 -6.89 -5.41
N LEU A 149 14.50 -7.57 -5.42
CA LEU A 149 13.28 -7.03 -4.82
C LEU A 149 13.46 -6.74 -3.33
N GLU A 150 14.10 -7.64 -2.60
CA GLU A 150 14.36 -7.43 -1.17
C GLU A 150 15.25 -6.19 -0.96
N ARG A 151 16.27 -6.01 -1.81
CA ARG A 151 17.14 -4.82 -1.77
C ARG A 151 16.40 -3.53 -2.14
N ILE A 152 15.50 -3.60 -3.09
CA ILE A 152 14.60 -2.47 -3.45
C ILE A 152 13.75 -2.07 -2.24
N VAL A 153 13.12 -3.04 -1.57
CA VAL A 153 12.30 -2.81 -0.39
C VAL A 153 13.14 -2.24 0.77
N GLU A 154 14.30 -2.83 1.05
CA GLU A 154 15.22 -2.32 2.08
C GLU A 154 15.63 -0.86 1.82
N ARG A 155 16.02 -0.55 0.57
CA ARG A 155 16.42 0.80 0.17
C ARG A 155 15.25 1.78 0.29
N ALA A 156 14.06 1.38 -0.14
CA ALA A 156 12.85 2.20 -0.04
C ALA A 156 12.56 2.55 1.44
N LEU A 157 12.52 1.56 2.32
CA LEU A 157 12.28 1.75 3.74
C LEU A 157 13.38 2.60 4.40
N HIS A 158 14.64 2.35 4.06
CA HIS A 158 15.78 3.12 4.60
C HIS A 158 15.70 4.61 4.22
N THR A 159 15.21 4.91 3.02
CA THR A 159 15.01 6.31 2.57
C THR A 159 13.66 6.90 2.99
N GLY A 160 12.88 6.18 3.81
CA GLY A 160 11.56 6.62 4.29
C GLY A 160 10.47 6.61 3.22
N ALA A 161 10.64 5.83 2.16
CA ALA A 161 9.58 5.60 1.17
C ALA A 161 8.58 4.55 1.69
N ARG A 162 7.32 4.72 1.31
CA ARG A 162 6.30 3.67 1.52
C ARG A 162 6.48 2.58 0.47
N VAL A 163 6.07 1.35 0.81
CA VAL A 163 6.13 0.21 -0.10
C VAL A 163 4.79 -0.52 -0.08
N THR A 164 4.24 -0.80 -1.26
CA THR A 164 2.98 -1.55 -1.38
C THR A 164 3.12 -2.66 -2.41
N PRO A 165 3.04 -3.94 -2.00
CA PRO A 165 2.88 -5.04 -2.93
C PRO A 165 1.49 -4.99 -3.57
N LEU A 166 1.43 -5.21 -4.87
CA LEU A 166 0.21 -5.31 -5.65
C LEU A 166 -0.02 -6.76 -6.07
N ASP A 167 -1.29 -7.10 -6.25
CA ASP A 167 -1.76 -8.37 -6.78
C ASP A 167 -2.87 -8.14 -7.81
N GLY A 168 -3.22 -9.19 -8.56
CA GLY A 168 -4.34 -9.21 -9.49
C GLY A 168 -4.37 -8.04 -10.49
N PRO A 169 -5.55 -7.43 -10.72
CA PRO A 169 -5.70 -6.37 -11.72
C PRO A 169 -4.88 -5.10 -11.45
N ALA A 170 -4.54 -4.83 -10.19
CA ALA A 170 -3.71 -3.67 -9.83
C ALA A 170 -2.25 -3.88 -10.29
N ALA A 171 -1.70 -5.08 -10.09
CA ALA A 171 -0.38 -5.48 -10.58
C ALA A 171 -0.35 -5.53 -12.12
N GLY A 172 -1.40 -6.09 -12.75
CA GLY A 172 -1.51 -6.17 -14.21
C GLY A 172 -1.40 -4.82 -14.92
N ARG A 173 -1.72 -3.71 -14.25
CA ARG A 173 -1.51 -2.36 -14.79
C ARG A 173 -0.05 -1.95 -14.92
N LEU A 174 0.87 -2.66 -14.30
CA LEU A 174 2.31 -2.42 -14.36
C LEU A 174 3.04 -3.45 -15.25
N ALA A 175 2.31 -4.34 -15.93
CA ALA A 175 2.90 -5.43 -16.71
C ALA A 175 3.80 -4.94 -17.85
N ASP A 176 3.49 -3.77 -18.42
CA ASP A 176 4.29 -3.09 -19.47
C ASP A 176 5.45 -2.25 -18.91
N ALA A 177 5.64 -2.27 -17.59
CA ALA A 177 6.65 -1.51 -16.85
C ALA A 177 7.36 -2.40 -15.81
N ASP A 178 7.80 -3.58 -16.20
CA ASP A 178 8.51 -4.57 -15.39
C ASP A 178 7.79 -4.92 -14.07
N GLY A 179 6.49 -4.64 -13.97
CA GLY A 179 5.71 -4.88 -12.76
C GLY A 179 6.00 -3.91 -11.61
N ILE A 180 6.69 -2.79 -11.83
CA ILE A 180 7.10 -1.87 -10.76
C ILE A 180 6.92 -0.40 -11.15
N GLY A 181 6.64 0.44 -10.16
CA GLY A 181 6.55 1.88 -10.34
C GLY A 181 6.69 2.63 -9.00
N ALA A 182 6.87 3.94 -9.08
CA ALA A 182 6.98 4.78 -7.89
C ALA A 182 6.35 6.16 -8.07
N LEU A 183 5.83 6.71 -6.98
CA LEU A 183 5.64 8.16 -6.83
C LEU A 183 6.93 8.77 -6.30
N LEU A 184 7.26 9.97 -6.76
CA LEU A 184 8.49 10.68 -6.41
C LEU A 184 8.18 11.93 -5.58
N ARG A 185 9.11 12.30 -4.71
CA ARG A 185 9.00 13.51 -3.87
C ARG A 185 9.17 14.79 -4.68
N TRP A 186 10.08 14.75 -5.67
CA TRP A 186 10.40 15.85 -6.59
C TRP A 186 10.82 15.33 -7.94
#